data_284ea2fe3097e3e241c853480d495363
#
_entry.id   284ea2fe3097e3e241c853480d495363
#
_cell.length_a   1.000
_cell.length_b   1.000
_cell.length_c   1.000
_cell.angle_alpha   90.00
_cell.angle_beta   90.00
_cell.angle_gamma   90.00
#
_symmetry.space_group_name_H-M   'P 1'
#
loop_
_entity.id
_entity.type
_entity.pdbx_description
1 polymer ?
#
loop_
_entity_poly.entity_id
_entity_poly.type
_entity_poly.pdbx_seq_one_letter_code
_entity_poly.pdbx_strand_id
1 'polypeptide(L)'
;MNPLLFRLFRDNEVKVHELNYLFWECTTRCNFHCRHCGSDCSVHSREKDMPLEDFLGALDTIPREERARKFSVVLTGGEPLLRPDILAVGRELRDRGFLWGMVSNGWLYDDAMHLKLMDAGMGAVTVSLDGLEASHDWMRGVPGSYKRAIRAIDAFARDPRLNSDVVTCVNRRNLSELPQIHDVLSGLGLKQWRLFTIIPIGRAANDPDMKLTDSEFVSLMEFIKGKREQGGPMKVTFSCEGYLGKYEEKVRDVRYFCHAGVNIASVLIDGRICACPNIDRDRFSQGNIYEDSLWQVWNERFQEFRDRSWARSGSCAGCRQWRNCLGNGMHNWHGSSPEVLQCHYAKTVSAASR
;
A
#
# COMPACT_ATOMS: atom_id res chain seq x y z
N MET A 1 -5.36 12.44 18.93
CA MET A 1 -4.52 11.82 20.04
C MET A 1 -3.39 12.77 20.41
N ASN A 2 -3.13 13.00 21.69
CA ASN A 2 -2.00 13.84 22.15
C ASN A 2 -0.67 13.30 21.56
N PRO A 3 0.25 14.17 21.04
CA PRO A 3 1.51 13.75 20.44
C PRO A 3 2.41 12.90 21.35
N LEU A 4 2.38 13.14 22.67
CA LEU A 4 3.14 12.33 23.62
C LEU A 4 2.55 10.93 23.75
N LEU A 5 1.25 10.80 23.92
CA LEU A 5 0.56 9.51 23.98
C LEU A 5 0.74 8.71 22.67
N PHE A 6 0.71 9.39 21.54
CA PHE A 6 0.97 8.74 20.26
C PHE A 6 2.41 8.17 20.19
N ARG A 7 3.42 8.91 20.66
CA ARG A 7 4.80 8.40 20.70
C ARG A 7 4.93 7.18 21.60
N LEU A 8 4.31 7.22 22.78
CA LEU A 8 4.30 6.05 23.68
C LEU A 8 3.60 4.84 23.04
N PHE A 9 2.48 5.07 22.37
CA PHE A 9 1.80 4.02 21.60
C PHE A 9 2.72 3.45 20.52
N ARG A 10 3.31 4.29 19.66
CA ARG A 10 4.24 3.87 18.61
C ARG A 10 5.43 3.09 19.17
N ASP A 11 6.04 3.59 20.24
CA ASP A 11 7.22 2.95 20.86
C ASP A 11 6.85 1.58 21.44
N ASN A 12 5.62 1.43 21.95
CA ASN A 12 5.07 0.13 22.35
C ASN A 12 4.84 -0.80 21.14
N GLU A 13 4.25 -0.30 20.05
CA GLU A 13 4.07 -1.07 18.80
C GLU A 13 5.42 -1.60 18.28
N VAL A 14 6.45 -0.75 18.27
CA VAL A 14 7.81 -1.13 17.88
C VAL A 14 8.38 -2.21 18.79
N LYS A 15 8.13 -2.12 20.11
CA LYS A 15 8.62 -3.11 21.08
C LYS A 15 7.91 -4.45 20.94
N VAL A 16 6.60 -4.44 20.80
CA VAL A 16 5.75 -5.64 20.66
C VAL A 16 5.91 -6.25 19.26
N HIS A 17 6.00 -5.44 18.23
CA HIS A 17 6.13 -5.78 16.81
C HIS A 17 5.27 -6.97 16.38
N GLU A 18 4.00 -6.96 16.76
CA GLU A 18 3.04 -7.98 16.34
C GLU A 18 2.83 -7.94 14.82
N LEU A 19 2.99 -9.09 14.15
CA LEU A 19 2.80 -9.19 12.71
C LEU A 19 1.30 -9.23 12.39
N ASN A 20 0.77 -8.15 11.80
CA ASN A 20 -0.65 -8.02 11.48
C ASN A 20 -0.95 -8.20 9.99
N TYR A 21 0.01 -7.85 9.12
CA TYR A 21 -0.12 -7.96 7.67
C TYR A 21 1.13 -8.59 7.06
N LEU A 22 0.91 -9.61 6.23
CA LEU A 22 1.94 -10.15 5.34
C LEU A 22 1.52 -9.93 3.90
N PHE A 23 2.28 -9.11 3.18
CA PHE A 23 2.12 -9.00 1.74
C PHE A 23 2.85 -10.15 1.04
N TRP A 24 2.18 -10.77 0.08
CA TRP A 24 2.80 -11.72 -0.81
C TRP A 24 2.80 -11.16 -2.24
N GLU A 25 3.99 -10.88 -2.77
CA GLU A 25 4.18 -10.60 -4.19
C GLU A 25 4.06 -11.92 -4.95
N CYS A 26 2.82 -12.37 -5.18
CA CYS A 26 2.51 -13.71 -5.64
C CYS A 26 2.76 -13.93 -7.14
N THR A 27 2.91 -12.85 -7.90
CA THR A 27 3.25 -12.83 -9.32
C THR A 27 3.81 -11.47 -9.71
N THR A 28 4.74 -11.41 -10.66
CA THR A 28 5.17 -10.16 -11.32
C THR A 28 4.55 -10.01 -12.71
N ARG A 29 3.74 -10.97 -13.16
CA ARG A 29 2.94 -10.82 -14.38
C ARG A 29 1.82 -9.81 -14.17
N CYS A 30 1.65 -8.91 -15.12
CA CYS A 30 0.58 -7.92 -15.13
C CYS A 30 0.09 -7.67 -16.54
N ASN A 31 -1.21 -7.62 -16.73
CA ASN A 31 -1.84 -7.27 -18.01
C ASN A 31 -1.83 -5.76 -18.29
N PHE A 32 -1.30 -4.95 -17.39
CA PHE A 32 -1.14 -3.50 -17.55
C PHE A 32 0.32 -3.08 -17.63
N HIS A 33 0.54 -1.89 -18.18
CA HIS A 33 1.84 -1.24 -18.23
C HIS A 33 1.74 0.19 -17.66
N CYS A 34 1.36 0.26 -16.37
CA CYS A 34 1.10 1.53 -15.70
C CYS A 34 2.33 2.44 -15.66
N ARG A 35 2.15 3.73 -15.95
CA ARG A 35 3.23 4.73 -15.98
C ARG A 35 3.93 4.92 -14.63
N HIS A 36 3.24 4.66 -13.53
CA HIS A 36 3.73 4.83 -12.15
C HIS A 36 4.19 3.53 -11.48
N CYS A 37 4.28 2.41 -12.20
CA CYS A 37 4.62 1.14 -11.57
C CYS A 37 6.06 1.14 -11.03
N GLY A 38 6.17 0.98 -9.72
CA GLY A 38 7.46 0.90 -9.03
C GLY A 38 8.16 -0.44 -9.20
N SER A 39 7.40 -1.54 -9.38
CA SER A 39 7.91 -2.91 -9.53
C SER A 39 8.15 -3.33 -10.98
N ASP A 40 7.91 -2.44 -11.94
CA ASP A 40 8.07 -2.70 -13.40
C ASP A 40 7.40 -3.99 -13.92
N CYS A 41 6.27 -4.35 -13.33
CA CYS A 41 5.49 -5.52 -13.72
C CYS A 41 4.93 -5.40 -15.14
N SER A 42 4.91 -6.51 -15.89
CA SER A 42 4.42 -6.57 -17.27
C SER A 42 3.90 -7.97 -17.62
N VAL A 43 3.33 -8.11 -18.84
CA VAL A 43 2.91 -9.43 -19.37
C VAL A 43 4.10 -10.37 -19.60
N HIS A 44 5.29 -9.80 -19.80
CA HIS A 44 6.55 -10.52 -20.07
C HIS A 44 7.43 -10.57 -18.83
N SER A 45 6.86 -10.88 -17.67
CA SER A 45 7.69 -11.11 -16.48
C SER A 45 8.76 -12.17 -16.75
N ARG A 46 9.99 -11.90 -16.30
CA ARG A 46 11.10 -12.85 -16.38
C ARG A 46 11.05 -13.89 -15.27
N GLU A 47 10.32 -13.59 -14.21
CA GLU A 47 10.21 -14.44 -13.03
C GLU A 47 8.96 -15.32 -13.14
N LYS A 48 9.10 -16.59 -12.77
CA LYS A 48 7.96 -17.52 -12.63
C LYS A 48 7.20 -17.18 -11.38
N ASP A 49 5.89 -17.44 -11.39
CA ASP A 49 5.09 -17.37 -10.17
C ASP A 49 5.69 -18.30 -9.11
N MET A 50 5.79 -17.80 -7.87
CA MET A 50 6.19 -18.65 -6.74
C MET A 50 5.18 -19.79 -6.58
N PRO A 51 5.63 -21.05 -6.47
CA PRO A 51 4.73 -22.15 -6.13
C PRO A 51 3.97 -21.87 -4.83
N LEU A 52 2.68 -22.24 -4.80
CA LEU A 52 1.86 -22.03 -3.61
C LEU A 52 2.44 -22.76 -2.39
N GLU A 53 2.95 -23.95 -2.59
CA GLU A 53 3.54 -24.80 -1.54
C GLU A 53 4.72 -24.13 -0.85
N ASP A 54 5.56 -23.38 -1.59
CA ASP A 54 6.71 -22.67 -1.03
C ASP A 54 6.25 -21.56 -0.10
N PHE A 55 5.24 -20.78 -0.51
CA PHE A 55 4.67 -19.74 0.33
C PHE A 55 3.94 -20.31 1.55
N LEU A 56 3.18 -21.41 1.38
CA LEU A 56 2.52 -22.09 2.51
C LEU A 56 3.54 -22.65 3.50
N GLY A 57 4.65 -23.21 3.01
CA GLY A 57 5.77 -23.65 3.86
C GLY A 57 6.34 -22.52 4.72
N ALA A 58 6.50 -21.33 4.13
CA ALA A 58 6.94 -20.15 4.89
C ALA A 58 5.90 -19.74 5.96
N LEU A 59 4.60 -19.75 5.62
CA LEU A 59 3.51 -19.48 6.57
C LEU A 59 3.46 -20.50 7.72
N ASP A 60 3.78 -21.77 7.43
CA ASP A 60 3.76 -22.83 8.43
C ASP A 60 4.85 -22.70 9.49
N THR A 61 5.85 -21.85 9.27
CA THR A 61 6.84 -21.46 10.32
C THR A 61 6.23 -20.55 11.39
N ILE A 62 5.08 -19.89 11.13
CA ILE A 62 4.41 -19.00 12.08
C ILE A 62 3.63 -19.86 13.09
N PRO A 63 3.80 -19.68 14.42
CA PRO A 63 3.07 -20.46 15.44
C PRO A 63 1.55 -20.30 15.29
N ARG A 64 0.80 -21.36 15.61
CA ARG A 64 -0.67 -21.39 15.46
C ARG A 64 -1.37 -20.33 16.31
N GLU A 65 -0.89 -20.07 17.51
CA GLU A 65 -1.39 -19.03 18.42
C GLU A 65 -1.25 -17.62 17.84
N GLU A 66 -0.22 -17.37 17.04
CA GLU A 66 -0.03 -16.10 16.36
C GLU A 66 -0.99 -15.96 15.15
N ARG A 67 -1.24 -17.05 14.43
CA ARG A 67 -2.21 -17.07 13.31
C ARG A 67 -3.63 -16.77 13.79
N ALA A 68 -4.01 -17.23 15.00
CA ALA A 68 -5.33 -17.00 15.58
C ALA A 68 -5.64 -15.53 15.91
N ARG A 69 -4.64 -14.64 15.91
CA ARG A 69 -4.76 -13.21 16.21
C ARG A 69 -5.23 -12.33 15.07
N LYS A 70 -5.93 -12.89 14.06
CA LYS A 70 -6.44 -12.15 12.88
C LYS A 70 -5.37 -11.58 11.97
N PHE A 71 -4.32 -12.33 11.77
CA PHE A 71 -3.27 -12.05 10.81
C PHE A 71 -3.81 -12.06 9.36
N SER A 72 -3.49 -11.03 8.58
CA SER A 72 -3.99 -10.87 7.22
C SER A 72 -2.89 -11.09 6.18
N VAL A 73 -3.13 -11.97 5.23
CA VAL A 73 -2.30 -12.14 4.03
C VAL A 73 -2.89 -11.31 2.89
N VAL A 74 -2.08 -10.44 2.28
CA VAL A 74 -2.50 -9.58 1.17
C VAL A 74 -1.77 -9.99 -0.10
N LEU A 75 -2.52 -10.50 -1.07
CA LEU A 75 -2.00 -10.87 -2.38
C LEU A 75 -1.75 -9.63 -3.22
N THR A 76 -0.54 -9.49 -3.72
CA THR A 76 -0.08 -8.34 -4.51
C THR A 76 0.95 -8.78 -5.56
N GLY A 77 1.66 -7.80 -6.14
CA GLY A 77 2.70 -8.02 -7.14
C GLY A 77 2.38 -7.30 -8.43
N GLY A 78 2.24 -8.03 -9.53
CA GLY A 78 1.64 -7.55 -10.76
C GLY A 78 0.11 -7.50 -10.64
N GLU A 79 -0.57 -8.46 -11.27
CA GLU A 79 -2.03 -8.64 -11.10
C GLU A 79 -2.30 -10.05 -10.55
N PRO A 80 -2.74 -10.18 -9.29
CA PRO A 80 -2.97 -11.50 -8.67
C PRO A 80 -3.98 -12.36 -9.43
N LEU A 81 -5.00 -11.76 -10.08
CA LEU A 81 -6.00 -12.48 -10.86
C LEU A 81 -5.46 -13.12 -12.15
N LEU A 82 -4.19 -12.88 -12.50
CA LEU A 82 -3.51 -13.63 -13.57
C LEU A 82 -2.95 -14.96 -13.09
N ARG A 83 -2.91 -15.23 -11.80
CA ARG A 83 -2.55 -16.57 -11.30
C ARG A 83 -3.69 -17.56 -11.57
N PRO A 84 -3.41 -18.69 -12.24
CA PRO A 84 -4.44 -19.68 -12.55
C PRO A 84 -4.97 -20.39 -11.30
N ASP A 85 -4.18 -20.44 -10.23
CA ASP A 85 -4.47 -21.09 -8.96
C ASP A 85 -5.03 -20.15 -7.88
N ILE A 86 -5.35 -18.89 -8.20
CA ILE A 86 -5.75 -17.85 -7.21
C ILE A 86 -6.88 -18.30 -6.27
N LEU A 87 -7.85 -19.05 -6.76
CA LEU A 87 -8.95 -19.57 -5.94
C LEU A 87 -8.51 -20.70 -5.00
N ALA A 88 -7.53 -21.50 -5.43
CA ALA A 88 -6.90 -22.50 -4.57
C ALA A 88 -6.07 -21.82 -3.48
N VAL A 89 -5.29 -20.80 -3.83
CA VAL A 89 -4.56 -19.95 -2.88
C VAL A 89 -5.51 -19.43 -1.79
N GLY A 90 -6.64 -18.85 -2.19
CA GLY A 90 -7.61 -18.30 -1.23
C GLY A 90 -8.16 -19.36 -0.26
N ARG A 91 -8.55 -20.54 -0.79
CA ARG A 91 -9.02 -21.64 0.04
C ARG A 91 -7.97 -22.14 1.03
N GLU A 92 -6.74 -22.33 0.57
CA GLU A 92 -5.63 -22.79 1.42
C GLU A 92 -5.33 -21.81 2.56
N LEU A 93 -5.37 -20.51 2.30
CA LEU A 93 -5.20 -19.48 3.32
C LEU A 93 -6.34 -19.52 4.35
N ARG A 94 -7.60 -19.57 3.89
CA ARG A 94 -8.78 -19.69 4.75
C ARG A 94 -8.71 -20.93 5.63
N ASP A 95 -8.42 -22.10 5.02
CA ASP A 95 -8.42 -23.39 5.70
C ASP A 95 -7.30 -23.50 6.74
N ARG A 96 -6.23 -22.70 6.60
CA ARG A 96 -5.20 -22.49 7.62
C ARG A 96 -5.54 -21.43 8.67
N GLY A 97 -6.70 -20.80 8.57
CA GLY A 97 -7.18 -19.79 9.51
C GLY A 97 -6.69 -18.36 9.25
N PHE A 98 -6.05 -18.09 8.12
CA PHE A 98 -5.63 -16.72 7.76
C PHE A 98 -6.81 -15.93 7.19
N LEU A 99 -6.91 -14.67 7.58
CA LEU A 99 -7.64 -13.69 6.79
C LEU A 99 -6.84 -13.39 5.52
N TRP A 100 -7.52 -13.20 4.39
CA TRP A 100 -6.81 -12.81 3.19
C TRP A 100 -7.57 -11.80 2.34
N GLY A 101 -6.82 -11.06 1.55
CA GLY A 101 -7.34 -10.10 0.59
C GLY A 101 -6.37 -9.89 -0.54
N MET A 102 -6.73 -8.98 -1.48
CA MET A 102 -5.86 -8.68 -2.61
C MET A 102 -5.91 -7.20 -3.00
N VAL A 103 -4.86 -6.79 -3.73
CA VAL A 103 -4.83 -5.54 -4.48
C VAL A 103 -4.91 -5.88 -5.97
N SER A 104 -5.88 -5.31 -6.69
CA SER A 104 -6.13 -5.62 -8.10
C SER A 104 -6.27 -4.36 -8.95
N ASN A 105 -5.93 -4.47 -10.23
CA ASN A 105 -6.23 -3.45 -11.24
C ASN A 105 -7.69 -3.49 -11.73
N GLY A 106 -8.48 -4.46 -11.29
CA GLY A 106 -9.91 -4.59 -11.58
C GLY A 106 -10.26 -5.17 -12.95
N TRP A 107 -9.28 -5.43 -13.84
CA TRP A 107 -9.57 -5.86 -15.21
C TRP A 107 -10.30 -7.20 -15.31
N LEU A 108 -9.90 -8.16 -14.50
CA LEU A 108 -10.46 -9.53 -14.46
C LEU A 108 -11.49 -9.69 -13.35
N TYR A 109 -11.80 -8.63 -12.60
CA TYR A 109 -12.75 -8.66 -11.50
C TYR A 109 -14.15 -8.28 -12.00
N ASP A 110 -15.07 -9.20 -11.95
CA ASP A 110 -16.49 -9.00 -12.25
C ASP A 110 -17.36 -9.71 -11.21
N ASP A 111 -18.69 -9.63 -11.34
CA ASP A 111 -19.64 -10.25 -10.39
C ASP A 111 -19.38 -11.76 -10.21
N ALA A 112 -19.09 -12.47 -11.32
CA ALA A 112 -18.81 -13.91 -11.26
C ALA A 112 -17.50 -14.20 -10.54
N MET A 113 -16.45 -13.40 -10.77
CA MET A 113 -15.18 -13.52 -10.07
C MET A 113 -15.33 -13.12 -8.61
N HIS A 114 -16.10 -12.07 -8.31
CA HIS A 114 -16.40 -11.67 -6.93
C HIS A 114 -16.98 -12.84 -6.12
N LEU A 115 -18.01 -13.50 -6.64
CA LEU A 115 -18.63 -14.63 -5.96
C LEU A 115 -17.64 -15.78 -5.72
N LYS A 116 -16.78 -16.10 -6.69
CA LYS A 116 -15.75 -17.16 -6.56
C LYS A 116 -14.70 -16.80 -5.50
N LEU A 117 -14.27 -15.54 -5.44
CA LEU A 117 -13.31 -15.07 -4.45
C LEU A 117 -13.89 -15.07 -3.03
N MET A 118 -15.18 -14.68 -2.90
CA MET A 118 -15.91 -14.76 -1.63
C MET A 118 -16.07 -16.21 -1.15
N ASP A 119 -16.38 -17.14 -2.05
CA ASP A 119 -16.43 -18.59 -1.75
C ASP A 119 -15.05 -19.12 -1.32
N ALA A 120 -13.98 -18.63 -1.91
CA ALA A 120 -12.61 -18.93 -1.51
C ALA A 120 -12.20 -18.27 -0.18
N GLY A 121 -13.07 -17.45 0.46
CA GLY A 121 -12.85 -16.86 1.77
C GLY A 121 -12.18 -15.49 1.75
N MET A 122 -12.24 -14.76 0.63
CA MET A 122 -11.70 -13.39 0.56
C MET A 122 -12.42 -12.45 1.54
N GLY A 123 -11.67 -11.77 2.40
CA GLY A 123 -12.19 -10.82 3.39
C GLY A 123 -11.87 -9.35 3.08
N ALA A 124 -10.96 -9.09 2.13
CA ALA A 124 -10.60 -7.73 1.76
C ALA A 124 -10.22 -7.59 0.27
N VAL A 125 -10.58 -6.46 -0.34
CA VAL A 125 -10.14 -6.11 -1.69
C VAL A 125 -9.85 -4.62 -1.80
N THR A 126 -8.76 -4.30 -2.48
CA THR A 126 -8.43 -2.94 -2.92
C THR A 126 -8.39 -2.91 -4.44
N VAL A 127 -9.13 -2.01 -5.07
CA VAL A 127 -9.05 -1.76 -6.51
C VAL A 127 -8.49 -0.37 -6.76
N SER A 128 -7.66 -0.28 -7.78
CA SER A 128 -7.04 0.98 -8.17
C SER A 128 -7.91 1.75 -9.17
N LEU A 129 -8.15 3.05 -8.88
CA LEU A 129 -8.82 3.98 -9.80
C LEU A 129 -8.09 5.32 -9.79
N ASP A 130 -7.34 5.63 -10.87
CA ASP A 130 -6.42 6.78 -10.90
C ASP A 130 -6.90 7.94 -11.77
N GLY A 131 -8.18 8.16 -11.87
CA GLY A 131 -8.75 9.26 -12.63
C GLY A 131 -10.13 8.94 -13.21
N LEU A 132 -10.69 9.89 -13.92
CA LEU A 132 -11.77 9.66 -14.87
C LEU A 132 -11.24 8.89 -16.10
N GLU A 133 -12.11 8.49 -17.00
CA GLU A 133 -11.79 7.55 -18.10
C GLU A 133 -10.47 7.89 -18.82
N ALA A 134 -10.31 9.11 -19.28
CA ALA A 134 -9.13 9.52 -20.05
C ALA A 134 -7.83 9.52 -19.21
N SER A 135 -7.90 9.94 -17.96
CA SER A 135 -6.74 10.01 -17.08
C SER A 135 -6.38 8.64 -16.50
N HIS A 136 -7.38 7.82 -16.17
CA HIS A 136 -7.15 6.46 -15.71
C HIS A 136 -6.52 5.61 -16.81
N ASP A 137 -7.12 5.57 -18.00
CA ASP A 137 -6.60 4.76 -19.10
C ASP A 137 -5.18 5.18 -19.51
N TRP A 138 -4.90 6.50 -19.51
CA TRP A 138 -3.55 7.02 -19.72
C TRP A 138 -2.57 6.55 -18.65
N MET A 139 -2.95 6.60 -17.38
CA MET A 139 -2.11 6.22 -16.25
C MET A 139 -1.82 4.72 -16.25
N ARG A 140 -2.83 3.91 -16.56
CA ARG A 140 -2.75 2.46 -16.60
C ARG A 140 -2.16 1.90 -17.89
N GLY A 141 -2.08 2.72 -18.94
CA GLY A 141 -1.52 2.34 -20.24
C GLY A 141 -2.41 1.38 -21.05
N VAL A 142 -3.70 1.25 -20.70
CA VAL A 142 -4.64 0.31 -21.32
C VAL A 142 -5.99 0.98 -21.54
N PRO A 143 -6.40 1.22 -22.80
CA PRO A 143 -7.74 1.73 -23.11
C PRO A 143 -8.85 0.84 -22.55
N GLY A 144 -9.86 1.46 -21.97
CA GLY A 144 -11.00 0.77 -21.35
C GLY A 144 -10.75 0.22 -19.95
N SER A 145 -9.56 0.44 -19.37
CA SER A 145 -9.24 0.03 -18.02
C SER A 145 -10.14 0.72 -16.98
N TYR A 146 -10.54 1.97 -17.21
CA TYR A 146 -11.49 2.69 -16.37
C TYR A 146 -12.83 1.94 -16.24
N LYS A 147 -13.41 1.54 -17.36
CA LYS A 147 -14.71 0.83 -17.37
C LYS A 147 -14.63 -0.50 -16.64
N ARG A 148 -13.49 -1.18 -16.74
CA ARG A 148 -13.24 -2.43 -16.00
C ARG A 148 -13.09 -2.18 -14.50
N ALA A 149 -12.34 -1.16 -14.10
CA ALA A 149 -12.20 -0.78 -12.70
C ALA A 149 -13.55 -0.38 -12.08
N ILE A 150 -14.36 0.43 -12.75
CA ILE A 150 -15.71 0.81 -12.29
C ILE A 150 -16.59 -0.43 -12.12
N ARG A 151 -16.59 -1.37 -13.08
CA ARG A 151 -17.34 -2.63 -12.97
C ARG A 151 -16.88 -3.45 -11.76
N ALA A 152 -15.58 -3.55 -11.53
CA ALA A 152 -15.03 -4.24 -10.38
C ALA A 152 -15.48 -3.61 -9.06
N ILE A 153 -15.44 -2.27 -8.98
CA ILE A 153 -15.86 -1.53 -7.80
C ILE A 153 -17.36 -1.73 -7.54
N ASP A 154 -18.20 -1.66 -8.57
CA ASP A 154 -19.66 -1.89 -8.43
C ASP A 154 -19.98 -3.30 -7.91
N ALA A 155 -19.22 -4.31 -8.33
CA ALA A 155 -19.41 -5.70 -7.89
C ALA A 155 -19.19 -5.89 -6.38
N PHE A 156 -18.29 -5.13 -5.74
CA PHE A 156 -17.96 -5.31 -4.32
C PHE A 156 -18.37 -4.17 -3.38
N ALA A 157 -18.59 -2.96 -3.89
CA ALA A 157 -18.71 -1.76 -3.04
C ALA A 157 -19.84 -1.84 -2.00
N ARG A 158 -20.88 -2.62 -2.28
CA ARG A 158 -22.05 -2.80 -1.41
C ARG A 158 -22.08 -4.12 -0.66
N ASP A 159 -21.06 -4.99 -0.81
CA ASP A 159 -21.03 -6.26 -0.08
C ASP A 159 -20.55 -6.01 1.37
N PRO A 160 -21.44 -6.16 2.37
CA PRO A 160 -21.08 -5.86 3.76
C PRO A 160 -20.13 -6.87 4.40
N ARG A 161 -19.90 -8.01 3.75
CA ARG A 161 -19.00 -9.07 4.23
C ARG A 161 -17.54 -8.75 3.92
N LEU A 162 -17.28 -7.77 3.03
CA LEU A 162 -15.97 -7.48 2.49
C LEU A 162 -15.46 -6.13 3.01
N ASN A 163 -14.25 -6.12 3.53
CA ASN A 163 -13.52 -4.88 3.77
C ASN A 163 -12.93 -4.40 2.43
N SER A 164 -13.60 -3.43 1.82
CA SER A 164 -13.25 -2.98 0.48
C SER A 164 -12.90 -1.50 0.43
N ASP A 165 -11.93 -1.17 -0.39
CA ASP A 165 -11.58 0.21 -0.67
C ASP A 165 -11.08 0.42 -2.11
N VAL A 166 -11.00 1.68 -2.49
CA VAL A 166 -10.35 2.13 -3.72
C VAL A 166 -9.12 2.95 -3.36
N VAL A 167 -8.05 2.76 -4.12
CA VAL A 167 -6.86 3.59 -4.04
C VAL A 167 -6.69 4.42 -5.30
N THR A 168 -6.28 5.68 -5.13
CA THR A 168 -5.92 6.59 -6.20
C THR A 168 -4.50 7.11 -5.97
N CYS A 169 -3.62 6.89 -6.94
CA CYS A 169 -2.30 7.50 -7.00
C CYS A 169 -2.44 8.88 -7.65
N VAL A 170 -2.40 9.93 -6.82
CA VAL A 170 -2.63 11.31 -7.26
C VAL A 170 -1.39 11.85 -7.96
N ASN A 171 -1.61 12.42 -9.13
CA ASN A 171 -0.63 13.05 -9.98
C ASN A 171 -1.17 14.39 -10.52
N ARG A 172 -0.36 15.13 -11.30
CA ARG A 172 -0.75 16.46 -11.80
C ARG A 172 -1.95 16.43 -12.73
N ARG A 173 -2.17 15.31 -13.44
CA ARG A 173 -3.27 15.17 -14.38
C ARG A 173 -4.61 14.90 -13.69
N ASN A 174 -4.64 14.05 -12.66
CA ASN A 174 -5.89 13.64 -12.01
C ASN A 174 -6.26 14.48 -10.76
N LEU A 175 -5.37 15.37 -10.30
CA LEU A 175 -5.62 16.19 -9.10
C LEU A 175 -6.93 17.00 -9.21
N SER A 176 -7.19 17.61 -10.36
CA SER A 176 -8.42 18.38 -10.60
C SER A 176 -9.68 17.52 -10.78
N GLU A 177 -9.52 16.22 -11.00
CA GLU A 177 -10.62 15.28 -11.19
C GLU A 177 -11.13 14.68 -9.86
N LEU A 178 -10.41 14.89 -8.74
CA LEU A 178 -10.76 14.27 -7.44
C LEU A 178 -12.20 14.52 -6.99
N PRO A 179 -12.81 15.71 -7.20
CA PRO A 179 -14.23 15.92 -6.86
C PRO A 179 -15.15 14.98 -7.63
N GLN A 180 -14.96 14.84 -8.94
CA GLN A 180 -15.78 13.97 -9.79
C GLN A 180 -15.54 12.49 -9.49
N ILE A 181 -14.29 12.08 -9.21
CA ILE A 181 -13.97 10.71 -8.76
C ILE A 181 -14.70 10.40 -7.45
N HIS A 182 -14.69 11.34 -6.51
CA HIS A 182 -15.45 11.20 -5.26
C HIS A 182 -16.92 10.93 -5.51
N ASP A 183 -17.55 11.70 -6.41
CA ASP A 183 -18.97 11.58 -6.72
C ASP A 183 -19.29 10.23 -7.38
N VAL A 184 -18.46 9.77 -8.30
CA VAL A 184 -18.56 8.44 -8.92
C VAL A 184 -18.48 7.35 -7.87
N LEU A 185 -17.45 7.34 -7.02
CA LEU A 185 -17.26 6.33 -5.99
C LEU A 185 -18.37 6.33 -4.93
N SER A 186 -18.84 7.51 -4.54
CA SER A 186 -19.97 7.65 -3.63
C SER A 186 -21.27 7.11 -4.23
N GLY A 187 -21.51 7.34 -5.52
CA GLY A 187 -22.65 6.82 -6.27
C GLY A 187 -22.66 5.29 -6.33
N LEU A 188 -21.49 4.65 -6.40
CA LEU A 188 -21.34 3.21 -6.33
C LEU A 188 -21.55 2.64 -4.91
N GLY A 189 -21.63 3.49 -3.90
CA GLY A 189 -21.82 3.08 -2.49
C GLY A 189 -20.56 2.66 -1.78
N LEU A 190 -19.39 3.00 -2.33
CA LEU A 190 -18.09 2.72 -1.71
C LEU A 190 -17.99 3.37 -0.32
N LYS A 191 -17.33 2.69 0.63
CA LYS A 191 -17.19 3.16 2.02
C LYS A 191 -15.82 3.75 2.34
N GLN A 192 -14.79 3.41 1.58
CA GLN A 192 -13.42 3.84 1.85
C GLN A 192 -12.68 4.19 0.56
N TRP A 193 -12.09 5.39 0.53
CA TRP A 193 -11.24 5.86 -0.55
C TRP A 193 -9.92 6.37 0.00
N ARG A 194 -8.81 5.75 -0.39
CA ARG A 194 -7.45 6.13 0.02
C ARG A 194 -6.72 6.84 -1.11
N LEU A 195 -6.11 7.96 -0.79
CA LEU A 195 -5.32 8.75 -1.71
C LEU A 195 -3.82 8.61 -1.37
N PHE A 196 -3.01 8.42 -2.38
CA PHE A 196 -1.56 8.31 -2.31
C PHE A 196 -0.91 9.36 -3.20
N THR A 197 0.31 9.75 -2.91
CA THR A 197 1.19 10.35 -3.91
C THR A 197 2.03 9.28 -4.61
N ILE A 198 2.73 9.65 -5.68
CA ILE A 198 3.57 8.72 -6.42
C ILE A 198 5.01 8.91 -5.97
N ILE A 199 5.64 7.82 -5.57
CA ILE A 199 7.07 7.80 -5.26
C ILE A 199 7.84 7.74 -6.58
N PRO A 200 8.89 8.57 -6.77
CA PRO A 200 9.63 8.65 -8.02
C PRO A 200 10.63 7.47 -8.18
N ILE A 201 10.09 6.26 -8.29
CA ILE A 201 10.84 5.00 -8.51
C ILE A 201 10.26 4.25 -9.71
N GLY A 202 10.98 3.25 -10.21
CA GLY A 202 10.53 2.46 -11.35
C GLY A 202 10.18 3.34 -12.55
N ARG A 203 9.04 3.09 -13.19
CA ARG A 203 8.60 3.87 -14.36
C ARG A 203 8.25 5.33 -14.05
N ALA A 204 7.93 5.66 -12.80
CA ALA A 204 7.64 7.04 -12.39
C ALA A 204 8.90 7.89 -12.12
N ALA A 205 10.09 7.31 -12.08
CA ALA A 205 11.31 7.99 -11.64
C ALA A 205 11.60 9.31 -12.38
N ASN A 206 11.40 9.30 -13.70
CA ASN A 206 11.73 10.41 -14.60
C ASN A 206 10.50 11.07 -15.26
N ASP A 207 9.28 10.75 -14.80
CA ASP A 207 8.05 11.35 -15.36
C ASP A 207 7.61 12.52 -14.48
N PRO A 208 7.74 13.79 -14.97
CA PRO A 208 7.40 14.98 -14.20
C PRO A 208 5.90 15.09 -13.88
N ASP A 209 5.04 14.46 -14.67
CA ASP A 209 3.59 14.49 -14.45
C ASP A 209 3.18 13.63 -13.25
N MET A 210 4.05 12.70 -12.84
CA MET A 210 3.80 11.83 -11.68
C MET A 210 4.00 12.54 -10.35
N LYS A 211 4.75 13.65 -10.31
CA LYS A 211 5.13 14.34 -9.08
C LYS A 211 4.35 15.64 -8.89
N LEU A 212 3.62 15.74 -7.78
CA LEU A 212 2.97 16.99 -7.37
C LEU A 212 4.00 18.02 -6.92
N THR A 213 3.80 19.28 -7.31
CA THR A 213 4.46 20.44 -6.68
C THR A 213 4.01 20.58 -5.23
N ASP A 214 4.68 21.44 -4.45
CA ASP A 214 4.32 21.68 -3.05
C ASP A 214 2.91 22.29 -2.93
N SER A 215 2.53 23.19 -3.83
CA SER A 215 1.18 23.78 -3.86
C SER A 215 0.11 22.77 -4.26
N GLU A 216 0.36 21.93 -5.26
CA GLU A 216 -0.55 20.84 -5.65
C GLU A 216 -0.71 19.81 -4.53
N PHE A 217 0.37 19.50 -3.81
CA PHE A 217 0.29 18.62 -2.65
C PHE A 217 -0.55 19.22 -1.51
N VAL A 218 -0.43 20.53 -1.25
CA VAL A 218 -1.29 21.21 -0.27
C VAL A 218 -2.74 21.23 -0.75
N SER A 219 -3.01 21.42 -2.04
CA SER A 219 -4.36 21.32 -2.60
C SER A 219 -4.99 19.94 -2.38
N LEU A 220 -4.20 18.87 -2.54
CA LEU A 220 -4.62 17.51 -2.19
C LEU A 220 -4.97 17.38 -0.70
N MET A 221 -4.14 17.92 0.19
CA MET A 221 -4.41 17.88 1.64
C MET A 221 -5.69 18.64 2.01
N GLU A 222 -5.90 19.82 1.44
CA GLU A 222 -7.12 20.62 1.68
C GLU A 222 -8.36 19.92 1.11
N PHE A 223 -8.27 19.26 -0.05
CA PHE A 223 -9.36 18.45 -0.59
C PHE A 223 -9.77 17.34 0.38
N ILE A 224 -8.82 16.53 0.84
CA ILE A 224 -9.10 15.41 1.77
C ILE A 224 -9.70 15.96 3.07
N LYS A 225 -9.09 16.98 3.64
CA LYS A 225 -9.59 17.65 4.85
C LYS A 225 -11.02 18.13 4.65
N GLY A 226 -11.32 18.84 3.55
CA GLY A 226 -12.66 19.35 3.26
C GLY A 226 -13.70 18.24 3.15
N LYS A 227 -13.38 17.11 2.47
CA LYS A 227 -14.26 15.95 2.38
C LYS A 227 -14.53 15.30 3.74
N ARG A 228 -13.53 15.23 4.61
CA ARG A 228 -13.66 14.69 5.97
C ARG A 228 -14.49 15.61 6.88
N GLU A 229 -14.31 16.91 6.77
CA GLU A 229 -15.08 17.92 7.52
C GLU A 229 -16.55 17.96 7.07
N GLN A 230 -16.82 17.79 5.78
CA GLN A 230 -18.18 17.66 5.24
C GLN A 230 -18.89 16.40 5.75
N GLY A 231 -18.13 15.35 6.07
CA GLY A 231 -18.69 14.05 6.42
C GLY A 231 -19.28 13.33 5.20
N GLY A 232 -20.03 12.25 5.46
CA GLY A 232 -20.65 11.45 4.41
C GLY A 232 -20.43 9.96 4.59
N PRO A 233 -21.02 9.13 3.73
CA PRO A 233 -20.96 7.67 3.85
C PRO A 233 -19.60 7.09 3.44
N MET A 234 -18.83 7.82 2.62
CA MET A 234 -17.51 7.38 2.16
C MET A 234 -16.41 8.14 2.89
N LYS A 235 -15.55 7.39 3.55
CA LYS A 235 -14.38 7.91 4.25
C LYS A 235 -13.25 8.16 3.26
N VAL A 236 -12.74 9.39 3.22
CA VAL A 236 -11.61 9.79 2.40
C VAL A 236 -10.38 9.96 3.29
N THR A 237 -9.25 9.31 2.94
CA THR A 237 -8.04 9.37 3.77
C THR A 237 -6.77 9.49 2.91
N PHE A 238 -5.79 10.20 3.43
CA PHE A 238 -4.42 10.11 2.92
C PHE A 238 -3.74 8.89 3.52
N SER A 239 -3.06 8.12 2.70
CA SER A 239 -2.48 6.86 3.12
C SER A 239 -1.11 6.99 3.82
N CYS A 240 -0.41 5.89 4.04
CA CYS A 240 0.74 5.75 4.91
C CYS A 240 2.07 6.24 4.29
N GLU A 241 2.14 7.48 3.79
CA GLU A 241 3.32 7.92 3.04
C GLU A 241 4.32 8.78 3.81
N GLY A 242 3.93 9.45 4.85
CA GLY A 242 4.83 10.32 5.61
C GLY A 242 4.14 11.21 6.62
N TYR A 243 4.94 11.88 7.43
CA TYR A 243 4.46 12.85 8.40
C TYR A 243 4.04 14.16 7.71
N LEU A 244 2.86 14.69 8.07
CA LEU A 244 2.19 15.80 7.40
C LEU A 244 2.05 17.07 8.27
N GLY A 245 2.67 17.11 9.46
CA GLY A 245 2.61 18.28 10.33
C GLY A 245 1.18 18.64 10.72
N LYS A 246 0.74 19.85 10.34
CA LYS A 246 -0.60 20.37 10.67
C LYS A 246 -1.77 19.59 10.07
N TYR A 247 -1.52 18.73 9.09
CA TYR A 247 -2.56 17.93 8.43
C TYR A 247 -2.76 16.55 9.04
N GLU A 248 -1.89 16.09 9.95
CA GLU A 248 -1.91 14.71 10.48
C GLU A 248 -3.30 14.20 10.88
N GLU A 249 -4.01 14.92 11.71
CA GLU A 249 -5.32 14.47 12.23
C GLU A 249 -6.50 14.94 11.36
N LYS A 250 -6.21 15.70 10.30
CA LYS A 250 -7.23 16.24 9.40
C LYS A 250 -7.49 15.35 8.20
N VAL A 251 -6.47 14.61 7.75
CA VAL A 251 -6.50 13.80 6.52
C VAL A 251 -6.41 12.30 6.76
N ARG A 252 -6.22 11.87 8.01
CA ARG A 252 -6.18 10.46 8.42
C ARG A 252 -6.68 10.29 9.86
N ASP A 253 -6.99 9.07 10.28
CA ASP A 253 -7.57 8.81 11.60
C ASP A 253 -6.52 8.68 12.68
N VAL A 254 -5.37 8.11 12.33
CA VAL A 254 -4.26 7.85 13.24
C VAL A 254 -3.06 8.62 12.75
N ARG A 255 -2.30 9.21 13.69
CA ARG A 255 -1.04 9.86 13.38
C ARG A 255 -0.09 8.90 12.70
N TYR A 256 0.76 9.43 11.86
CA TYR A 256 1.67 8.65 11.05
C TYR A 256 2.81 8.02 11.85
N PHE A 257 3.03 6.75 11.60
CA PHE A 257 4.34 6.09 11.67
C PHE A 257 4.41 4.99 10.60
N CYS A 258 5.61 4.66 10.15
CA CYS A 258 5.79 3.62 9.15
C CYS A 258 5.68 2.24 9.82
N HIS A 259 4.71 1.45 9.41
CA HIS A 259 4.45 0.11 9.94
C HIS A 259 5.36 -0.98 9.35
N ALA A 260 6.12 -0.64 8.29
CA ALA A 260 7.06 -1.59 7.66
C ALA A 260 8.07 -2.12 8.69
N GLY A 261 8.13 -3.45 8.85
CA GLY A 261 9.00 -4.13 9.83
C GLY A 261 8.57 -4.02 11.29
N VAL A 262 7.46 -3.32 11.56
CA VAL A 262 6.85 -3.22 12.91
C VAL A 262 5.59 -4.09 13.00
N ASN A 263 4.66 -3.93 12.06
CA ASN A 263 3.43 -4.72 12.00
C ASN A 263 3.19 -5.32 10.59
N ILE A 264 4.06 -5.03 9.64
CA ILE A 264 3.95 -5.42 8.23
C ILE A 264 5.25 -6.07 7.78
N ALA A 265 5.13 -7.23 7.15
CA ALA A 265 6.18 -7.89 6.39
C ALA A 265 5.73 -8.20 4.96
N SER A 266 6.64 -8.64 4.12
CA SER A 266 6.33 -9.15 2.78
C SER A 266 7.25 -10.31 2.41
N VAL A 267 6.70 -11.24 1.62
CA VAL A 267 7.44 -12.24 0.86
C VAL A 267 7.36 -11.84 -0.60
N LEU A 268 8.52 -11.64 -1.23
CA LEU A 268 8.63 -11.24 -2.62
C LEU A 268 8.63 -12.47 -3.53
N ILE A 269 8.49 -12.26 -4.84
CA ILE A 269 8.39 -13.32 -5.84
C ILE A 269 9.61 -14.26 -5.85
N ASP A 270 10.78 -13.76 -5.50
CA ASP A 270 12.06 -14.49 -5.44
C ASP A 270 12.34 -15.10 -4.05
N GLY A 271 11.34 -15.10 -3.17
CA GLY A 271 11.45 -15.62 -1.81
C GLY A 271 12.02 -14.65 -0.78
N ARG A 272 12.53 -13.49 -1.18
CA ARG A 272 13.06 -12.49 -0.23
C ARG A 272 12.01 -12.07 0.79
N ILE A 273 12.44 -11.96 2.04
CA ILE A 273 11.63 -11.47 3.17
C ILE A 273 11.96 -10.01 3.37
N CYS A 274 10.96 -9.15 3.18
CA CYS A 274 11.08 -7.71 3.30
C CYS A 274 10.00 -7.14 4.25
N ALA A 275 10.11 -5.86 4.59
CA ALA A 275 9.15 -5.20 5.48
C ALA A 275 7.89 -4.70 4.75
N CYS A 276 7.98 -4.41 3.46
CA CYS A 276 6.88 -3.90 2.64
C CYS A 276 7.23 -4.14 1.16
N PRO A 277 6.28 -4.44 0.28
CA PRO A 277 6.58 -4.68 -1.14
C PRO A 277 7.12 -3.44 -1.88
N ASN A 278 6.88 -2.24 -1.35
CA ASN A 278 7.24 -0.96 -1.99
C ASN A 278 8.58 -0.38 -1.51
N ILE A 279 9.43 -1.16 -0.85
CA ILE A 279 10.75 -0.71 -0.40
C ILE A 279 11.85 -1.19 -1.37
N ASP A 280 13.01 -0.57 -1.26
CA ASP A 280 14.20 -1.04 -1.98
C ASP A 280 14.60 -2.43 -1.49
N ARG A 281 14.28 -3.45 -2.30
CA ARG A 281 14.46 -4.86 -1.96
C ARG A 281 15.93 -5.29 -1.88
N ASP A 282 16.81 -4.60 -2.60
CA ASP A 282 18.24 -4.93 -2.60
C ASP A 282 18.93 -4.41 -1.35
N ARG A 283 18.44 -3.27 -0.82
CA ARG A 283 18.96 -2.69 0.41
C ARG A 283 18.35 -3.30 1.67
N PHE A 284 17.06 -3.63 1.65
CA PHE A 284 16.28 -3.89 2.87
C PHE A 284 15.74 -5.31 2.99
N SER A 285 16.24 -6.25 2.17
CA SER A 285 15.93 -7.68 2.36
C SER A 285 16.52 -8.19 3.68
N GLN A 286 15.75 -8.95 4.44
CA GLN A 286 16.12 -9.45 5.76
C GLN A 286 16.42 -10.96 5.76
N GLY A 287 16.11 -11.65 4.68
CA GLY A 287 16.32 -13.09 4.51
C GLY A 287 15.57 -13.62 3.29
N ASN A 288 15.51 -14.94 3.15
CA ASN A 288 14.83 -15.61 2.06
C ASN A 288 14.10 -16.86 2.58
N ILE A 289 12.84 -17.09 2.18
CA ILE A 289 12.04 -18.24 2.64
C ILE A 289 12.61 -19.60 2.23
N TYR A 290 13.49 -19.65 1.24
CA TYR A 290 14.18 -20.86 0.79
C TYR A 290 15.38 -21.23 1.67
N GLU A 291 15.83 -20.32 2.53
CA GLU A 291 17.00 -20.47 3.39
C GLU A 291 16.66 -20.28 4.88
N ASP A 292 15.63 -19.47 5.17
CA ASP A 292 15.32 -18.97 6.50
C ASP A 292 13.87 -19.29 6.91
N SER A 293 13.65 -19.43 8.21
CA SER A 293 12.29 -19.40 8.79
C SER A 293 11.73 -17.97 8.75
N LEU A 294 10.59 -17.77 8.09
CA LEU A 294 9.92 -16.46 8.04
C LEU A 294 9.67 -15.90 9.46
N TRP A 295 9.22 -16.76 10.40
CA TRP A 295 8.94 -16.34 11.77
C TRP A 295 10.20 -15.95 12.55
N GLN A 296 11.29 -16.69 12.35
CA GLN A 296 12.56 -16.34 12.98
C GLN A 296 13.11 -15.02 12.44
N VAL A 297 13.12 -14.85 11.11
CA VAL A 297 13.55 -13.60 10.46
C VAL A 297 12.73 -12.42 10.98
N TRP A 298 11.40 -12.57 11.07
CA TRP A 298 10.53 -11.52 11.59
C TRP A 298 10.92 -11.08 13.00
N ASN A 299 11.21 -11.99 13.88
CA ASN A 299 11.54 -11.66 15.27
C ASN A 299 12.96 -11.13 15.43
N GLU A 300 13.93 -11.63 14.68
CA GLU A 300 15.35 -11.43 14.97
C GLU A 300 16.06 -10.41 14.05
N ARG A 301 15.59 -10.18 12.80
CA ARG A 301 16.37 -9.43 11.80
C ARG A 301 15.80 -8.07 11.42
N PHE A 302 14.61 -7.68 11.84
CA PHE A 302 13.95 -6.43 11.44
C PHE A 302 14.37 -5.19 12.26
N GLN A 303 15.54 -5.20 12.87
CA GLN A 303 15.99 -4.09 13.75
C GLN A 303 16.16 -2.77 13.00
N GLU A 304 16.61 -2.79 11.73
CA GLU A 304 16.77 -1.60 10.90
C GLU A 304 15.45 -0.84 10.68
N PHE A 305 14.32 -1.53 10.73
CA PHE A 305 12.99 -0.93 10.62
C PHE A 305 12.46 -0.43 11.96
N ARG A 306 12.84 -1.07 13.05
CA ARG A 306 12.42 -0.80 14.43
C ARG A 306 13.25 0.30 15.08
N ASP A 307 14.56 0.29 14.84
CA ASP A 307 15.44 1.42 15.16
C ASP A 307 15.76 2.22 13.89
N ARG A 308 15.15 3.39 13.79
CA ARG A 308 15.28 4.31 12.66
C ARG A 308 16.38 5.36 12.85
N SER A 309 17.30 5.19 13.81
CA SER A 309 18.38 6.14 14.11
C SER A 309 19.28 6.41 12.89
N TRP A 310 19.51 5.41 12.05
CA TRP A 310 20.26 5.51 10.80
C TRP A 310 19.65 6.51 9.80
N ALA A 311 18.32 6.66 9.80
CA ALA A 311 17.59 7.58 8.91
C ALA A 311 17.71 9.06 9.34
N ARG A 312 18.43 9.33 10.45
CA ARG A 312 18.72 10.70 10.91
C ARG A 312 19.93 11.27 10.16
N SER A 313 19.85 11.28 8.86
CA SER A 313 20.90 11.71 7.93
C SER A 313 20.35 12.74 6.94
N GLY A 314 21.19 13.37 6.15
CA GLY A 314 20.82 14.35 5.15
C GLY A 314 19.87 15.43 5.70
N SER A 315 18.79 15.68 5.00
CA SER A 315 17.74 16.63 5.40
C SER A 315 17.04 16.26 6.72
N CYS A 316 17.13 15.01 7.17
CA CYS A 316 16.57 14.56 8.44
C CYS A 316 17.49 14.78 9.64
N ALA A 317 18.80 15.04 9.47
CA ALA A 317 19.78 15.14 10.54
C ALA A 317 19.44 16.23 11.58
N GLY A 318 19.08 17.44 11.12
CA GLY A 318 18.69 18.59 11.94
C GLY A 318 17.18 18.82 12.05
N CYS A 319 16.36 17.89 11.58
CA CYS A 319 14.91 18.11 11.47
C CYS A 319 14.25 18.22 12.85
N ARG A 320 13.55 19.33 13.12
CA ARG A 320 12.79 19.52 14.38
C ARG A 320 11.63 18.54 14.54
N GLN A 321 11.16 17.93 13.43
CA GLN A 321 10.06 16.96 13.44
C GLN A 321 10.55 15.51 13.56
N TRP A 322 11.85 15.28 13.76
CA TRP A 322 12.42 13.95 13.84
C TRP A 322 11.63 13.01 14.76
N ARG A 323 11.33 13.46 15.99
CA ARG A 323 10.60 12.64 16.98
C ARG A 323 9.18 12.24 16.56
N ASN A 324 8.57 12.97 15.62
CA ASN A 324 7.24 12.68 15.11
C ASN A 324 7.27 11.85 13.81
N CYS A 325 8.31 12.00 12.99
CA CYS A 325 8.42 11.47 11.63
C CYS A 325 9.30 10.22 11.54
N LEU A 326 10.43 10.17 12.25
CA LEU A 326 11.46 9.12 12.20
C LEU A 326 11.97 8.82 10.78
N GLY A 327 12.18 9.86 9.97
CA GLY A 327 12.76 9.72 8.63
C GLY A 327 11.76 9.28 7.55
N ASN A 328 10.46 9.59 7.69
CA ASN A 328 9.45 9.30 6.67
C ASN A 328 9.16 7.79 6.48
N GLY A 329 8.41 7.40 5.43
CA GLY A 329 8.17 6.00 5.07
C GLY A 329 9.40 5.32 4.48
N MET A 330 9.56 4.03 4.74
CA MET A 330 10.69 3.23 4.24
C MET A 330 10.82 3.27 2.72
N HIS A 331 9.71 3.34 2.00
CA HIS A 331 9.67 3.43 0.55
C HIS A 331 10.25 4.74 -0.02
N ASN A 332 10.60 5.71 0.82
CA ASN A 332 11.32 6.93 0.43
C ASN A 332 12.85 6.80 0.52
N TRP A 333 13.36 5.65 0.94
CA TRP A 333 14.80 5.40 1.06
C TRP A 333 15.25 4.41 -0.01
N HIS A 334 16.12 4.86 -0.92
CA HIS A 334 16.60 4.08 -2.05
C HIS A 334 18.12 4.15 -2.18
N GLY A 335 18.71 3.03 -2.56
CA GLY A 335 20.15 2.89 -2.73
C GLY A 335 20.92 3.29 -1.48
N SER A 336 22.11 3.80 -1.64
CA SER A 336 22.98 4.30 -0.56
C SER A 336 22.78 5.78 -0.23
N SER A 337 21.76 6.43 -0.81
CA SER A 337 21.51 7.87 -0.58
C SER A 337 21.22 8.14 0.89
N PRO A 338 21.85 9.16 1.51
CA PRO A 338 21.50 9.63 2.84
C PRO A 338 20.24 10.52 2.86
N GLU A 339 19.62 10.74 1.70
CA GLU A 339 18.47 11.62 1.53
C GLU A 339 17.20 10.82 1.20
N VAL A 340 16.07 11.28 1.73
CA VAL A 340 14.76 10.78 1.33
C VAL A 340 14.39 11.26 -0.08
N LEU A 341 13.77 10.41 -0.87
CA LEU A 341 13.30 10.76 -2.22
C LEU A 341 12.29 11.92 -2.21
N GLN A 342 11.45 11.99 -1.18
CA GLN A 342 10.55 13.12 -0.96
C GLN A 342 10.20 13.28 0.53
N CYS A 343 10.10 14.53 0.98
CA CYS A 343 9.68 14.87 2.33
C CYS A 343 8.29 15.51 2.32
N HIS A 344 7.27 14.76 2.74
CA HIS A 344 5.89 15.25 2.77
C HIS A 344 5.70 16.43 3.72
N TYR A 345 6.38 16.43 4.86
CA TYR A 345 6.35 17.57 5.79
C TYR A 345 6.89 18.86 5.15
N ALA A 346 8.02 18.79 4.45
CA ALA A 346 8.60 19.95 3.79
C ALA A 346 7.63 20.56 2.77
N LYS A 347 6.91 19.72 2.00
CA LYS A 347 5.89 20.19 1.04
C LYS A 347 4.75 20.98 1.72
N THR A 348 4.36 20.59 2.95
CA THR A 348 3.30 21.31 3.69
C THR A 348 3.75 22.64 4.28
N VAL A 349 5.06 22.84 4.48
CA VAL A 349 5.62 24.06 5.07
C VAL A 349 6.04 25.06 3.98
N SER A 350 6.73 24.61 2.93
CA SER A 350 7.19 25.48 1.84
C SER A 350 6.05 26.18 1.10
N ALA A 351 4.91 25.52 0.95
CA ALA A 351 3.73 26.14 0.35
C ALA A 351 3.06 27.21 1.27
N ALA A 352 3.30 27.16 2.59
CA ALA A 352 2.75 28.14 3.54
C ALA A 352 3.63 29.41 3.67
N SER A 353 4.84 29.37 3.12
CA SER A 353 5.83 30.47 3.19
C SER A 353 5.86 31.31 1.91
N ARG A 354 4.99 31.02 0.96
CA ARG A 354 4.77 31.77 -0.28
C ARG A 354 3.38 32.38 -0.30
#